data_80a5f2c19690abb604c9f5b2bdf52c52
#
_entry.id   80a5f2c19690abb604c9f5b2bdf52c52
#
_cell.length_a   1.000
_cell.length_b   1.000
_cell.length_c   1.000
_cell.angle_alpha   90.00
_cell.angle_beta   90.00
_cell.angle_gamma   90.00
#
_symmetry.space_group_name_H-M   'P 1'
#
loop_
_entity.id
_entity.type
_entity.pdbx_description
1 polymer ?
#
loop_
_entity_poly.entity_id
_entity_poly.type
_entity_poly.pdbx_seq_one_letter_code
_entity_poly.pdbx_strand_id
1 'polypeptide(L)'
;PVDGLGVPLNLEARAARLLDEGQAVVLLTVVEREGSAPRAAGTRALLTAAGLEGTVGGGLLEARAVEAANVCLKEGRSARVRCDLTGLGPDSDMICGGSMDLLCEYLTPAQAPLFRAADAALKAGLTGIWLLDVSRADAPVRDLYLDALPEGQPLVAGLHEGAEAVRPLLAGRKGRPGLVRDG
;
A
#
# COMPACT_ATOMS: atom_id res chain seq x y z
N PRO A 1 -12.78 -3.56 -2.33
CA PRO A 1 -12.56 -4.82 -3.04
C PRO A 1 -12.97 -5.98 -2.15
N VAL A 2 -13.49 -7.02 -2.76
CA VAL A 2 -13.85 -8.28 -2.09
C VAL A 2 -12.98 -9.38 -2.70
N ASP A 3 -12.73 -10.45 -1.94
CA ASP A 3 -12.14 -11.66 -2.48
C ASP A 3 -13.15 -12.38 -3.40
N GLY A 4 -12.72 -13.48 -4.06
CA GLY A 4 -13.58 -14.27 -4.93
C GLY A 4 -14.80 -14.91 -4.24
N LEU A 5 -14.92 -14.79 -2.92
CA LEU A 5 -16.02 -15.27 -2.08
C LEU A 5 -16.92 -14.14 -1.59
N GLY A 6 -16.70 -12.89 -2.01
CA GLY A 6 -17.49 -11.72 -1.61
C GLY A 6 -17.14 -11.16 -0.22
N VAL A 7 -16.07 -11.64 0.41
CA VAL A 7 -15.58 -11.12 1.69
C VAL A 7 -14.72 -9.88 1.44
N PRO A 8 -14.81 -8.82 2.26
CA PRO A 8 -13.91 -7.67 2.14
C PRO A 8 -12.45 -8.11 2.19
N LEU A 9 -11.66 -7.71 1.19
CA LEU A 9 -10.26 -8.07 1.09
C LEU A 9 -9.47 -7.39 2.22
N ASN A 10 -8.98 -8.20 3.17
CA ASN A 10 -8.05 -7.76 4.20
C ASN A 10 -6.62 -7.98 3.69
N LEU A 11 -6.02 -6.95 3.10
CA LEU A 11 -4.67 -7.01 2.55
C LEU A 11 -3.62 -7.30 3.62
N GLU A 12 -3.83 -6.83 4.86
CA GLU A 12 -2.93 -7.05 5.98
C GLU A 12 -2.85 -8.53 6.34
N ALA A 13 -4.00 -9.18 6.53
CA ALA A 13 -4.07 -10.61 6.81
C ALA A 13 -3.49 -11.43 5.66
N ARG A 14 -3.79 -11.02 4.41
CA ARG A 14 -3.34 -11.73 3.23
C ARG A 14 -1.83 -11.65 3.06
N ALA A 15 -1.25 -10.45 3.20
CA ALA A 15 0.19 -10.24 3.15
C ALA A 15 0.89 -10.99 4.29
N ALA A 16 0.41 -10.86 5.53
CA ALA A 16 0.97 -11.56 6.68
C ALA A 16 1.08 -13.07 6.42
N ARG A 17 -0.02 -13.69 5.95
CA ARG A 17 -0.05 -15.13 5.69
C ARG A 17 0.96 -15.55 4.63
N LEU A 18 1.01 -14.87 3.49
CA LEU A 18 1.94 -15.21 2.40
C LEU A 18 3.40 -15.06 2.82
N LEU A 19 3.71 -13.97 3.53
CA LEU A 19 5.05 -13.72 4.05
C LEU A 19 5.46 -14.77 5.09
N ASP A 20 4.53 -15.21 5.97
CA ASP A 20 4.77 -16.29 6.94
C ASP A 20 4.98 -17.65 6.26
N GLU A 21 4.35 -17.88 5.11
CA GLU A 21 4.57 -19.04 4.25
C GLU A 21 5.90 -18.97 3.47
N GLY A 22 6.70 -17.92 3.67
CA GLY A 22 7.98 -17.71 3.00
C GLY A 22 7.87 -17.14 1.59
N GLN A 23 6.67 -16.70 1.18
CA GLN A 23 6.43 -16.14 -0.15
C GLN A 23 6.72 -14.64 -0.15
N ALA A 24 7.50 -14.17 -1.14
CA ALA A 24 7.63 -12.76 -1.41
C ALA A 24 6.38 -12.26 -2.19
N VAL A 25 6.00 -11.02 -1.93
CA VAL A 25 4.87 -10.35 -2.60
C VAL A 25 5.23 -8.92 -2.93
N VAL A 26 4.47 -8.26 -3.79
CA VAL A 26 4.61 -6.83 -4.04
C VAL A 26 3.35 -6.10 -3.61
N LEU A 27 3.49 -5.17 -2.67
CA LEU A 27 2.41 -4.27 -2.27
C LEU A 27 2.46 -3.01 -3.15
N LEU A 28 1.40 -2.81 -3.92
CA LEU A 28 1.20 -1.60 -4.71
C LEU A 28 0.46 -0.57 -3.87
N THR A 29 0.96 0.66 -3.83
CA THR A 29 0.31 1.79 -3.15
C THR A 29 0.27 2.99 -4.09
N VAL A 30 -0.90 3.58 -4.28
CA VAL A 30 -1.04 4.89 -4.94
C VAL A 30 -0.50 5.94 -3.99
N VAL A 31 0.64 6.55 -4.33
CA VAL A 31 1.29 7.55 -3.47
C VAL A 31 0.95 8.97 -3.89
N GLU A 32 0.68 9.20 -5.18
CA GLU A 32 0.32 10.50 -5.70
C GLU A 32 -0.62 10.37 -6.90
N ARG A 33 -1.45 11.38 -7.10
CA ARG A 33 -2.30 11.48 -8.29
C ARG A 33 -2.42 12.93 -8.74
N GLU A 34 -2.53 13.12 -10.03
CA GLU A 34 -2.80 14.42 -10.65
C GLU A 34 -3.96 14.31 -11.63
N GLY A 35 -4.79 15.34 -11.72
CA GLY A 35 -5.94 15.35 -12.61
C GLY A 35 -7.02 14.32 -12.25
N SER A 36 -7.68 13.79 -13.27
CA SER A 36 -8.80 12.84 -13.15
C SER A 36 -8.34 11.39 -12.98
N ALA A 37 -7.42 11.13 -12.05
CA ALA A 37 -6.97 9.76 -11.80
C ALA A 37 -8.06 8.91 -11.12
N PRO A 38 -8.21 7.63 -11.47
CA PRO A 38 -9.34 6.78 -11.07
C PRO A 38 -9.36 6.38 -9.59
N ARG A 39 -8.24 6.50 -8.88
CA ARG A 39 -8.11 6.09 -7.47
C ARG A 39 -7.45 7.15 -6.61
N ALA A 40 -7.86 7.17 -5.35
CA ALA A 40 -7.28 8.07 -4.35
C ALA A 40 -5.90 7.60 -3.90
N ALA A 41 -5.05 8.54 -3.48
CA ALA A 41 -3.81 8.23 -2.77
C ALA A 41 -4.12 7.37 -1.53
N GLY A 42 -3.26 6.40 -1.23
CA GLY A 42 -3.48 5.40 -0.19
C GLY A 42 -4.23 4.15 -0.67
N THR A 43 -4.78 4.12 -1.91
CA THR A 43 -5.34 2.89 -2.48
C THR A 43 -4.23 1.85 -2.65
N ARG A 44 -4.52 0.60 -2.28
CA ARG A 44 -3.54 -0.49 -2.28
C ARG A 44 -4.08 -1.73 -2.98
N ALA A 45 -3.15 -2.50 -3.54
CA ALA A 45 -3.39 -3.84 -4.07
C ALA A 45 -2.15 -4.71 -3.81
N LEU A 46 -2.31 -6.02 -3.81
CA LEU A 46 -1.24 -6.97 -3.53
C LEU A 46 -1.01 -7.86 -4.76
N LEU A 47 0.21 -7.83 -5.31
CA LEU A 47 0.61 -8.78 -6.33
C LEU A 47 1.23 -10.02 -5.65
N THR A 48 0.66 -11.16 -5.96
CA THR A 48 1.08 -12.49 -5.48
C THR A 48 1.46 -13.37 -6.66
N ALA A 49 1.97 -14.55 -6.43
CA ALA A 49 2.22 -15.54 -7.47
C ALA A 49 0.93 -15.95 -8.21
N ALA A 50 -0.24 -15.81 -7.59
CA ALA A 50 -1.55 -16.10 -8.19
C ALA A 50 -2.13 -14.92 -9.00
N GLY A 51 -1.52 -13.72 -8.93
CA GLY A 51 -1.97 -12.52 -9.60
C GLY A 51 -2.26 -11.36 -8.65
N LEU A 52 -2.93 -10.33 -9.16
CA LEU A 52 -3.27 -9.13 -8.40
C LEU A 52 -4.52 -9.35 -7.55
N GLU A 53 -4.40 -9.08 -6.26
CA GLU A 53 -5.50 -9.05 -5.30
C GLU A 53 -5.82 -7.59 -4.92
N GLY A 54 -7.06 -7.15 -5.13
CA GLY A 54 -7.46 -5.75 -5.04
C GLY A 54 -7.38 -5.04 -6.39
N THR A 55 -7.36 -3.70 -6.38
CA THR A 55 -7.28 -2.89 -7.61
C THR A 55 -6.65 -1.54 -7.34
N VAL A 56 -5.86 -1.05 -8.29
CA VAL A 56 -5.26 0.29 -8.27
C VAL A 56 -5.88 1.24 -9.31
N GLY A 57 -6.90 0.80 -10.05
CA GLY A 57 -7.59 1.68 -10.99
C GLY A 57 -8.33 1.00 -12.13
N GLY A 58 -8.00 -0.25 -12.43
CA GLY A 58 -8.56 -1.00 -13.55
C GLY A 58 -7.96 -0.64 -14.91
N GLY A 59 -8.36 -1.40 -15.93
CA GLY A 59 -7.98 -1.16 -17.31
C GLY A 59 -6.46 -1.15 -17.57
N LEU A 60 -6.03 -0.29 -18.48
CA LEU A 60 -4.62 -0.18 -18.89
C LEU A 60 -3.69 0.24 -17.74
N LEU A 61 -4.18 1.07 -16.81
CA LEU A 61 -3.43 1.47 -15.63
C LEU A 61 -3.04 0.27 -14.79
N GLU A 62 -4.01 -0.59 -14.52
CA GLU A 62 -3.78 -1.81 -13.73
C GLU A 62 -2.85 -2.77 -14.44
N ALA A 63 -2.96 -2.92 -15.77
CA ALA A 63 -2.04 -3.72 -16.55
C ALA A 63 -0.59 -3.23 -16.41
N ARG A 64 -0.36 -1.92 -16.52
CA ARG A 64 0.98 -1.32 -16.32
C ARG A 64 1.49 -1.48 -14.89
N ALA A 65 0.60 -1.32 -13.91
CA ALA A 65 0.92 -1.52 -12.51
C ALA A 65 1.35 -2.96 -12.22
N VAL A 66 0.63 -3.93 -12.78
CA VAL A 66 0.95 -5.36 -12.67
C VAL A 66 2.28 -5.69 -13.36
N GLU A 67 2.54 -5.12 -14.53
CA GLU A 67 3.82 -5.30 -15.24
C GLU A 67 4.99 -4.80 -14.38
N ALA A 68 4.90 -3.58 -13.86
CA ALA A 68 5.92 -3.01 -12.99
C ALA A 68 6.12 -3.83 -11.70
N ALA A 69 5.03 -4.27 -11.08
CA ALA A 69 5.10 -5.09 -9.88
C ALA A 69 5.71 -6.48 -10.14
N ASN A 70 5.45 -7.09 -11.30
CA ASN A 70 6.11 -8.34 -11.71
C ASN A 70 7.62 -8.17 -11.89
N VAL A 71 8.07 -7.02 -12.43
CA VAL A 71 9.50 -6.69 -12.50
C VAL A 71 10.09 -6.61 -11.08
N CYS A 72 9.43 -5.90 -10.16
CA CYS A 72 9.86 -5.80 -8.77
C CYS A 72 9.95 -7.18 -8.09
N LEU A 73 8.95 -8.04 -8.31
CA LEU A 73 8.93 -9.40 -7.75
C LEU A 73 10.07 -10.25 -8.29
N LYS A 74 10.35 -10.16 -9.59
CA LYS A 74 11.42 -10.90 -10.25
C LYS A 74 12.82 -10.43 -9.84
N GLU A 75 12.99 -9.12 -9.70
CA GLU A 75 14.29 -8.51 -9.38
C GLU A 75 14.57 -8.44 -7.87
N GLY A 76 13.55 -8.70 -7.03
CA GLY A 76 13.70 -8.64 -5.58
C GLY A 76 13.93 -7.23 -5.04
N ARG A 77 13.39 -6.21 -5.72
CA ARG A 77 13.54 -4.80 -5.34
C ARG A 77 12.27 -4.00 -5.52
N SER A 78 12.13 -2.96 -4.72
CA SER A 78 11.02 -2.00 -4.84
C SER A 78 11.30 -0.97 -5.94
N ALA A 79 10.23 -0.34 -6.45
CA ALA A 79 10.33 0.77 -7.39
C ALA A 79 9.14 1.72 -7.26
N ARG A 80 9.37 3.00 -7.60
CA ARG A 80 8.29 3.97 -7.83
C ARG A 80 8.07 4.10 -9.33
N VAL A 81 6.82 4.00 -9.77
CA VAL A 81 6.44 4.00 -11.18
C VAL A 81 5.39 5.08 -11.41
N ARG A 82 5.69 5.98 -12.34
CA ARG A 82 4.71 6.97 -12.80
C ARG A 82 3.93 6.40 -13.97
N CYS A 83 2.60 6.35 -13.81
CA CYS A 83 1.67 5.99 -14.86
C CYS A 83 1.03 7.28 -15.41
N ASP A 84 1.42 7.67 -16.60
CA ASP A 84 0.84 8.80 -17.32
C ASP A 84 -0.31 8.31 -18.19
N LEU A 85 -1.49 8.92 -18.01
CA LEU A 85 -2.73 8.60 -18.71
C LEU A 85 -3.11 9.67 -19.75
N THR A 86 -2.28 10.72 -19.91
CA THR A 86 -2.57 11.86 -20.79
C THR A 86 -2.28 11.62 -22.25
N GLY A 87 -1.50 10.59 -22.59
CA GLY A 87 -1.02 10.29 -23.95
C GLY A 87 -1.80 9.22 -24.71
N LEU A 88 -2.92 8.77 -24.19
CA LEU A 88 -3.74 7.75 -24.83
C LEU A 88 -4.66 8.43 -25.85
N GLY A 89 -4.47 8.13 -27.14
CA GLY A 89 -5.19 8.74 -28.27
C GLY A 89 -6.71 8.55 -28.21
N PRO A 90 -7.45 9.15 -29.15
CA PRO A 90 -8.92 9.23 -29.15
C PRO A 90 -9.63 7.85 -29.19
N ASP A 91 -8.93 6.79 -29.47
CA ASP A 91 -9.45 5.40 -29.51
C ASP A 91 -9.27 4.65 -28.17
N SER A 92 -8.73 5.27 -27.12
CA SER A 92 -8.66 4.63 -25.81
C SER A 92 -9.93 4.94 -25.01
N ASP A 93 -10.62 3.89 -24.54
CA ASP A 93 -11.79 4.01 -23.65
C ASP A 93 -11.52 4.71 -22.30
N MET A 94 -10.32 5.25 -22.10
CA MET A 94 -9.89 5.95 -20.89
C MET A 94 -9.71 7.45 -21.15
N ILE A 95 -10.78 8.20 -20.89
CA ILE A 95 -10.83 9.68 -20.94
C ILE A 95 -10.28 10.29 -19.62
N CYS A 96 -9.28 9.71 -19.03
CA CYS A 96 -8.71 10.21 -17.77
C CYS A 96 -7.39 10.92 -18.07
N GLY A 97 -7.46 12.26 -18.26
CA GLY A 97 -6.29 13.11 -18.49
C GLY A 97 -5.50 13.38 -17.21
N GLY A 98 -5.05 12.34 -16.50
CA GLY A 98 -4.29 12.47 -15.27
C GLY A 98 -3.04 11.59 -15.23
N SER A 99 -2.27 11.72 -14.16
CA SER A 99 -1.15 10.83 -13.87
C SER A 99 -1.26 10.25 -12.46
N MET A 100 -0.62 9.13 -12.23
CA MET A 100 -0.61 8.44 -10.96
C MET A 100 0.78 7.86 -10.68
N ASP A 101 1.29 8.14 -9.49
CA ASP A 101 2.52 7.54 -8.99
C ASP A 101 2.18 6.34 -8.12
N LEU A 102 2.74 5.21 -8.45
CA LEU A 102 2.61 3.95 -7.72
C LEU A 102 3.94 3.62 -7.06
N LEU A 103 3.90 3.25 -5.80
CA LEU A 103 4.98 2.55 -5.15
C LEU A 103 4.70 1.06 -5.23
N CYS A 104 5.64 0.32 -5.80
CA CYS A 104 5.68 -1.14 -5.83
C CYS A 104 6.69 -1.59 -4.78
N GLU A 105 6.23 -1.99 -3.59
CA GLU A 105 7.10 -2.45 -2.50
C GLU A 105 7.28 -3.96 -2.57
N TYR A 106 8.52 -4.39 -2.79
CA TYR A 106 8.89 -5.78 -2.66
C TYR A 106 8.99 -6.15 -1.19
N LEU A 107 8.10 -7.02 -0.73
CA LEU A 107 8.02 -7.48 0.65
C LEU A 107 8.53 -8.92 0.75
N THR A 108 9.31 -9.16 1.79
CA THR A 108 9.88 -10.47 2.14
C THR A 108 9.34 -10.94 3.48
N PRO A 109 9.59 -12.18 3.90
CA PRO A 109 9.22 -12.66 5.24
C PRO A 109 9.63 -11.76 6.40
N ALA A 110 10.67 -10.94 6.23
CA ALA A 110 11.11 -9.99 7.25
C ALA A 110 10.04 -8.96 7.65
N GLN A 111 9.12 -8.61 6.75
CA GLN A 111 8.02 -7.68 7.01
C GLN A 111 6.76 -8.36 7.59
N ALA A 112 6.71 -9.68 7.67
CA ALA A 112 5.55 -10.41 8.19
C ALA A 112 5.07 -9.92 9.58
N PRO A 113 5.95 -9.61 10.56
CA PRO A 113 5.53 -9.12 11.87
C PRO A 113 4.70 -7.83 11.81
N LEU A 114 5.05 -6.90 10.90
CA LEU A 114 4.30 -5.65 10.71
C LEU A 114 2.88 -5.90 10.23
N PHE A 115 2.73 -6.78 9.25
CA PHE A 115 1.41 -7.10 8.69
C PHE A 115 0.56 -7.91 9.66
N ARG A 116 1.15 -8.80 10.48
CA ARG A 116 0.44 -9.48 11.57
C ARG A 116 -0.07 -8.49 12.62
N ALA A 117 0.76 -7.52 13.01
CA ALA A 117 0.36 -6.49 13.97
C ALA A 117 -0.79 -5.64 13.42
N ALA A 118 -0.75 -5.28 12.15
CA ALA A 118 -1.81 -4.53 11.48
C ALA A 118 -3.12 -5.32 11.41
N ASP A 119 -3.07 -6.60 11.04
CA ASP A 119 -4.25 -7.48 11.02
C ASP A 119 -4.86 -7.65 12.42
N ALA A 120 -4.02 -7.87 13.43
CA ALA A 120 -4.48 -7.98 14.81
C ALA A 120 -5.14 -6.68 15.29
N ALA A 121 -4.58 -5.52 14.97
CA ALA A 121 -5.15 -4.22 15.30
C ALA A 121 -6.50 -4.00 14.62
N LEU A 122 -6.63 -4.34 13.34
CA LEU A 122 -7.90 -4.26 12.61
C LEU A 122 -8.97 -5.16 13.25
N LYS A 123 -8.63 -6.39 13.61
CA LYS A 123 -9.54 -7.33 14.29
C LYS A 123 -9.97 -6.84 15.67
N ALA A 124 -9.10 -6.12 16.37
CA ALA A 124 -9.38 -5.49 17.65
C ALA A 124 -10.15 -4.17 17.54
N GLY A 125 -10.45 -3.69 16.32
CA GLY A 125 -11.10 -2.41 16.08
C GLY A 125 -10.23 -1.19 16.38
N LEU A 126 -8.92 -1.36 16.44
CA LEU A 126 -7.97 -0.28 16.66
C LEU A 126 -7.74 0.53 15.36
N THR A 127 -7.44 1.81 15.55
CA THR A 127 -7.01 2.68 14.46
C THR A 127 -5.50 2.66 14.36
N GLY A 128 -4.99 2.55 13.13
CA GLY A 128 -3.56 2.60 12.88
C GLY A 128 -3.23 3.44 11.65
N ILE A 129 -1.99 3.89 11.58
CA ILE A 129 -1.40 4.56 10.43
C ILE A 129 -0.19 3.76 9.96
N TRP A 130 -0.14 3.51 8.66
CA TRP A 130 1.07 3.10 8.00
C TRP A 130 1.95 4.33 7.75
N LEU A 131 3.14 4.31 8.29
CA LEU A 131 4.20 5.26 7.95
C LEU A 131 5.03 4.66 6.82
N LEU A 132 5.31 5.46 5.81
CA LEU A 132 6.03 5.01 4.63
C LEU A 132 7.04 6.07 4.22
N ASP A 133 8.32 5.80 4.46
CA ASP A 133 9.42 6.60 3.93
C ASP A 133 9.72 6.16 2.50
N VAL A 134 9.50 7.07 1.56
CA VAL A 134 9.72 6.87 0.12
C VAL A 134 10.90 7.67 -0.41
N SER A 135 11.74 8.21 0.45
CA SER A 135 12.95 8.96 0.06
C SER A 135 13.88 8.10 -0.80
N ARG A 136 13.86 6.78 -0.58
CA ARG A 136 14.54 5.77 -1.39
C ARG A 136 13.50 4.79 -1.95
N ALA A 137 13.07 5.04 -3.18
CA ALA A 137 12.03 4.22 -3.83
C ALA A 137 12.45 2.76 -4.08
N ASP A 138 13.76 2.49 -4.17
CA ASP A 138 14.34 1.15 -4.31
C ASP A 138 14.38 0.35 -2.99
N ALA A 139 14.33 1.06 -1.86
CA ALA A 139 14.35 0.48 -0.52
C ALA A 139 13.47 1.30 0.44
N PRO A 140 12.15 1.36 0.22
CA PRO A 140 11.24 2.10 1.10
C PRO A 140 11.21 1.45 2.48
N VAL A 141 11.06 2.27 3.51
CA VAL A 141 10.90 1.81 4.90
C VAL A 141 9.45 1.97 5.31
N ARG A 142 8.85 0.89 5.79
CA ARG A 142 7.47 0.87 6.27
C ARG A 142 7.45 0.58 7.75
N ASP A 143 6.62 1.32 8.48
CA ASP A 143 6.33 1.09 9.89
C ASP A 143 4.84 1.25 10.17
N LEU A 144 4.39 0.76 11.31
CA LEU A 144 3.00 0.80 11.74
C LEU A 144 2.90 1.55 13.07
N TYR A 145 2.09 2.59 13.11
CA TYR A 145 1.70 3.28 14.33
C TYR A 145 0.25 2.93 14.70
N LEU A 146 0.02 2.54 15.95
CA LEU A 146 -1.32 2.24 16.48
C LEU A 146 -1.70 3.28 17.55
N ASP A 147 -2.92 3.81 17.48
CA ASP A 147 -3.43 4.84 18.39
C ASP A 147 -3.58 4.34 19.84
N ALA A 148 -3.89 3.07 20.01
CA ALA A 148 -3.96 2.43 21.32
C ALA A 148 -3.10 1.16 21.29
N LEU A 149 -1.97 1.22 21.97
CA LEU A 149 -1.21 0.01 22.28
C LEU A 149 -1.75 -0.57 23.60
N PRO A 150 -1.98 -1.87 23.69
CA PRO A 150 -2.10 -2.54 24.98
C PRO A 150 -0.86 -2.22 25.81
N GLU A 151 -1.05 -1.88 27.09
CA GLU A 151 0.07 -1.63 27.99
C GLU A 151 1.11 -2.75 27.88
N GLY A 152 2.36 -2.38 27.59
CA GLY A 152 3.50 -3.31 27.55
C GLY A 152 3.90 -3.87 26.20
N GLN A 153 3.24 -3.54 25.08
CA GLN A 153 3.75 -3.91 23.76
C GLN A 153 4.60 -2.77 23.18
N PRO A 154 5.85 -3.05 22.75
CA PRO A 154 6.64 -2.05 22.06
C PRO A 154 5.96 -1.70 20.73
N LEU A 155 5.96 -0.41 20.37
CA LEU A 155 5.84 0.02 18.98
C LEU A 155 6.81 -0.82 18.16
N VAL A 156 6.35 -1.37 17.06
CA VAL A 156 7.25 -2.07 16.14
C VAL A 156 8.27 -1.05 15.70
N ALA A 157 9.54 -1.31 16.03
CA ALA A 157 10.61 -0.33 16.00
C ALA A 157 10.88 0.18 14.57
N GLY A 158 11.04 1.48 14.41
CA GLY A 158 11.60 2.00 13.16
C GLY A 158 11.59 3.51 13.02
N LEU A 159 10.45 4.17 13.08
CA LEU A 159 10.33 5.60 12.78
C LEU A 159 9.79 6.41 13.98
N HIS A 160 10.44 6.32 15.14
CA HIS A 160 10.00 6.98 16.37
C HIS A 160 9.81 8.50 16.21
N GLU A 161 10.67 9.17 15.46
CA GLU A 161 10.56 10.62 15.23
C GLU A 161 9.34 10.98 14.37
N GLY A 162 9.02 10.16 13.36
CA GLY A 162 7.83 10.33 12.52
C GLY A 162 6.52 10.02 13.25
N ALA A 163 6.52 9.11 14.22
CA ALA A 163 5.31 8.72 14.96
C ALA A 163 4.73 9.88 15.79
N GLU A 164 5.57 10.71 16.41
CA GLU A 164 5.12 11.89 17.16
C GLU A 164 4.50 12.96 16.25
N ALA A 165 5.03 13.13 15.03
CA ALA A 165 4.50 14.06 14.04
C ALA A 165 3.11 13.65 13.53
N VAL A 166 2.83 12.35 13.42
CA VAL A 166 1.55 11.85 12.89
C VAL A 166 0.47 11.63 13.96
N ARG A 167 0.82 11.59 15.25
CA ARG A 167 -0.13 11.43 16.36
C ARG A 167 -1.30 12.44 16.32
N PRO A 168 -1.09 13.75 16.06
CA PRO A 168 -2.17 14.73 15.93
C PRO A 168 -3.12 14.43 14.77
N LEU A 169 -2.62 13.78 13.72
CA LEU A 169 -3.38 13.44 12.52
C LEU A 169 -4.37 12.29 12.76
N LEU A 170 -4.08 11.41 13.73
CA LEU A 170 -5.00 10.35 14.18
C LEU A 170 -6.21 10.93 14.91
N ALA A 171 -6.01 11.90 15.77
CA ALA A 171 -7.06 12.47 16.61
C ALA A 171 -8.20 13.16 15.82
N GLY A 172 -7.94 13.59 14.58
CA GLY A 172 -8.92 14.27 13.71
C GLY A 172 -9.60 13.39 12.66
N ARG A 173 -9.21 12.12 12.51
CA ARG A 173 -9.66 11.27 11.37
C ARG A 173 -10.31 9.98 11.83
N LYS A 174 -11.57 10.02 12.21
CA LYS A 174 -12.38 8.79 12.33
C LYS A 174 -12.65 8.21 10.93
N GLY A 175 -11.96 7.12 10.60
CA GLY A 175 -12.43 6.18 9.57
C GLY A 175 -12.17 6.53 8.09
N ARG A 176 -11.26 7.46 7.74
CA ARG A 176 -10.90 7.70 6.34
C ARG A 176 -9.42 7.43 6.07
N PRO A 177 -9.08 6.46 5.22
CA PRO A 177 -7.71 6.34 4.73
C PRO A 177 -7.32 7.60 3.95
N GLY A 178 -6.09 8.06 4.13
CA GLY A 178 -5.54 9.20 3.42
C GLY A 178 -4.04 9.23 3.56
N LEU A 179 -3.37 9.74 2.53
CA LEU A 179 -1.95 10.02 2.57
C LEU A 179 -1.75 11.38 3.24
N VAL A 180 -0.85 11.45 4.21
CA VAL A 180 -0.35 12.69 4.79
C VAL A 180 1.11 12.80 4.40
N ARG A 181 1.50 13.95 3.86
CA ARG A 181 2.90 14.27 3.60
C ARG A 181 3.38 15.18 4.69
N ASP A 182 4.53 14.85 5.24
CA ASP A 182 5.37 15.80 5.94
C ASP A 182 6.22 16.51 4.89
N GLY A 183 6.14 17.84 4.86
CA GLY A 183 6.77 18.67 3.84
C GLY A 183 8.26 18.85 4.04
#